data_1bc0da3923dfb32b75f41b2d0b9b6e20
#
_entry.id   1bc0da3923dfb32b75f41b2d0b9b6e20
#
_cell.length_a   1.000
_cell.length_b   1.000
_cell.length_c   1.000
_cell.angle_alpha   90.00
_cell.angle_beta   90.00
_cell.angle_gamma   90.00
#
_symmetry.space_group_name_H-M   'P 1'
#
loop_
_entity.id
_entity.type
_entity.pdbx_description
1 polymer ?
#
loop_
_entity_poly.entity_id
_entity_poly.type
_entity_poly.pdbx_seq_one_letter_code
_entity_poly.pdbx_strand_id
1 'polypeptide(L)'
;MPGTLAGLMRPTADHVRLDHRRRSWSWPFLALLTLALCGGCAADAGSARGLADPADSVWPSPAYPDLCAPIGVDVSTTCLRLTLGAIDAARAREGVRPMRLPSDLARLSVAEQLFVVVDRERVDRGLPPFTGLSVQLNGEASAAASAARLPARPGQAFARSDAEWLGAAANGLDADFRWMYADGPGSGIAGCTRARERGCWADRGIVLDRLGARDLVMGAAYDPTADPSPGDRAGPSLTATFAAGRGGTGPYEFTWAEAQAATATGTLRPLRSISASESDTGIADPAHNVAPTPDFTRLCASTGIDDSARCIGAVLDAVNHAHALEGIGPMVLPSGFGELSVPQQLLVAIDLERVDRHLTPFAGLTAALDANAQRGADAANDPPDPGRRYLLDDAEWAGGSANGLDAVYGWMYDDGFDSGNLDCLHPGAPGCWGHRKGILDNFGSGDRLAMGAALDASGDTHRGDGGGTSMAVTLAVAQNPTSAFTYTWAQVVAAPQRATG
;
A
#
# COMPACT_ATOMS: atom_id res chain seq x y z
N MET A 1 19.48 51.47 9.29
CA MET A 1 18.67 51.88 10.45
C MET A 1 17.50 50.92 10.56
N PRO A 2 17.18 50.45 11.75
CA PRO A 2 16.46 49.21 11.98
C PRO A 2 15.00 49.45 12.40
N GLY A 3 14.22 48.36 12.39
CA GLY A 3 12.89 48.30 13.00
C GLY A 3 12.24 46.98 12.68
N THR A 4 12.56 45.95 13.39
CA THR A 4 11.89 45.24 14.52
C THR A 4 10.37 45.25 14.49
N LEU A 5 9.74 44.08 14.41
CA LEU A 5 9.19 43.34 15.53
C LEU A 5 8.46 42.07 15.06
N ALA A 6 8.90 40.98 15.62
CA ALA A 6 8.28 39.66 15.55
C ALA A 6 6.96 39.67 16.34
N GLY A 7 5.93 39.07 15.79
CA GLY A 7 4.69 38.72 16.48
C GLY A 7 4.45 37.23 16.35
N LEU A 8 4.96 36.47 17.30
CA LEU A 8 4.62 35.07 17.52
C LEU A 8 3.18 35.00 18.02
N MET A 9 2.26 34.56 17.16
CA MET A 9 0.97 34.07 17.63
C MET A 9 1.06 32.55 17.76
N ARG A 10 1.01 32.06 18.99
CA ARG A 10 0.76 30.67 19.33
C ARG A 10 -0.74 30.39 19.14
N PRO A 11 -1.15 29.33 18.48
CA PRO A 11 -2.52 28.86 18.55
C PRO A 11 -2.73 28.21 19.92
N THR A 12 -3.68 28.74 20.67
CA THR A 12 -4.22 28.12 21.90
C THR A 12 -5.13 26.95 21.50
N ALA A 13 -4.77 25.77 21.92
CA ALA A 13 -5.62 24.60 21.82
C ALA A 13 -6.81 24.76 22.79
N ASP A 14 -7.98 25.00 22.26
CA ASP A 14 -9.23 24.95 23.02
C ASP A 14 -9.63 23.51 23.28
N HIS A 15 -9.28 23.05 24.48
CA HIS A 15 -9.81 21.79 25.02
C HIS A 15 -11.28 21.96 25.40
N VAL A 16 -12.19 21.41 24.62
CA VAL A 16 -13.59 21.25 25.02
C VAL A 16 -13.66 20.17 26.11
N ARG A 17 -13.83 20.60 27.36
CA ARG A 17 -14.10 19.70 28.49
C ARG A 17 -15.54 19.21 28.40
N LEU A 18 -15.71 17.93 28.22
CA LEU A 18 -16.99 17.23 28.43
C LEU A 18 -17.11 16.84 29.92
N ASP A 19 -18.02 17.51 30.59
CA ASP A 19 -18.34 17.32 32.01
C ASP A 19 -19.36 16.16 32.18
N HIS A 20 -18.86 15.00 32.51
CA HIS A 20 -19.70 13.84 32.86
C HIS A 20 -20.12 13.89 34.33
N ARG A 21 -21.26 14.50 34.60
CA ARG A 21 -21.94 14.34 35.91
C ARG A 21 -22.44 12.91 36.09
N ARG A 22 -21.73 12.14 36.90
CA ARG A 22 -22.23 10.87 37.45
C ARG A 22 -23.33 11.17 38.47
N ARG A 23 -24.55 10.72 38.22
CA ARG A 23 -25.57 10.54 39.25
C ARG A 23 -25.35 9.16 39.87
N SER A 24 -24.91 9.17 41.13
CA SER A 24 -24.90 8.01 42.00
C SER A 24 -26.33 7.69 42.47
N TRP A 25 -26.82 6.52 42.12
CA TRP A 25 -28.03 5.96 42.74
C TRP A 25 -27.58 4.75 43.55
N SER A 26 -27.73 4.93 44.90
CA SER A 26 -27.61 3.88 45.89
C SER A 26 -28.94 3.17 46.03
N TRP A 27 -28.96 1.85 45.89
CA TRP A 27 -30.08 1.00 46.29
C TRP A 27 -29.58 -0.12 47.22
N PRO A 28 -30.38 -0.49 48.25
CA PRO A 28 -29.90 -1.35 49.32
C PRO A 28 -30.04 -2.83 49.02
N PHE A 29 -29.22 -3.59 49.71
CA PHE A 29 -29.17 -5.04 49.75
C PHE A 29 -30.48 -5.69 50.17
N LEU A 30 -30.93 -6.72 49.44
CA LEU A 30 -31.72 -7.83 50.02
C LEU A 30 -31.14 -9.14 49.43
N ALA A 31 -30.55 -9.90 50.35
CA ALA A 31 -30.09 -11.25 50.10
C ALA A 31 -31.29 -12.20 50.16
N LEU A 32 -31.44 -13.05 49.15
CA LEU A 32 -32.23 -14.30 49.27
C LEU A 32 -31.50 -15.42 48.54
N LEU A 33 -31.06 -16.35 49.36
CA LEU A 33 -30.43 -17.62 49.02
C LEU A 33 -31.49 -18.56 48.45
N THR A 34 -31.34 -19.02 47.19
CA THR A 34 -31.99 -20.26 46.71
C THR A 34 -30.98 -21.06 45.90
N LEU A 35 -30.54 -22.14 46.53
CA LEU A 35 -29.87 -23.24 45.83
C LEU A 35 -30.89 -23.93 44.91
N ALA A 36 -30.61 -23.98 43.61
CA ALA A 36 -31.18 -24.96 42.70
C ALA A 36 -30.06 -25.60 41.90
N LEU A 37 -29.80 -26.85 42.19
CA LEU A 37 -28.99 -27.76 41.40
C LEU A 37 -29.64 -27.96 40.03
N CYS A 38 -29.01 -27.46 38.94
CA CYS A 38 -29.22 -27.98 37.61
C CYS A 38 -27.84 -28.27 37.01
N GLY A 39 -27.57 -29.56 36.88
CA GLY A 39 -26.36 -30.04 36.20
C GLY A 39 -26.37 -29.73 34.71
N GLY A 40 -25.22 -29.42 34.22
CA GLY A 40 -24.81 -29.63 32.84
C GLY A 40 -25.32 -28.64 31.81
N CYS A 41 -24.69 -27.49 31.73
CA CYS A 41 -24.34 -26.77 30.50
C CYS A 41 -23.18 -25.83 30.84
N ALA A 42 -21.98 -26.35 30.83
CA ALA A 42 -20.81 -25.52 30.77
C ALA A 42 -20.78 -24.95 29.35
N ALA A 43 -21.56 -23.88 29.11
CA ALA A 43 -21.24 -22.96 28.05
C ALA A 43 -19.91 -22.34 28.46
N ASP A 44 -18.84 -22.64 27.71
CA ASP A 44 -17.58 -21.94 27.78
C ASP A 44 -17.89 -20.44 27.77
N ALA A 45 -17.88 -19.83 28.93
CA ALA A 45 -17.71 -18.39 29.07
C ALA A 45 -16.26 -18.12 28.64
N GLY A 46 -16.03 -18.13 27.31
CA GLY A 46 -14.83 -17.62 26.73
C GLY A 46 -14.69 -16.20 27.21
N SER A 47 -13.86 -16.01 28.24
CA SER A 47 -13.43 -14.67 28.66
C SER A 47 -13.09 -13.92 27.40
N ALA A 48 -13.66 -12.73 27.20
CA ALA A 48 -13.45 -11.88 26.05
C ALA A 48 -11.95 -11.53 25.96
N ARG A 49 -11.20 -12.41 25.28
CA ARG A 49 -9.76 -12.29 25.11
C ARG A 49 -9.48 -11.07 24.26
N GLY A 50 -8.48 -10.27 24.61
CA GLY A 50 -8.03 -9.12 23.81
C GLY A 50 -8.92 -7.87 23.90
N LEU A 51 -9.86 -7.78 24.87
CA LEU A 51 -10.61 -6.55 25.14
C LEU A 51 -9.93 -5.64 26.17
N ALA A 52 -9.00 -6.17 26.96
CA ALA A 52 -8.21 -5.36 27.88
C ALA A 52 -7.14 -4.59 27.12
N ASP A 53 -6.88 -3.37 27.56
CA ASP A 53 -5.81 -2.58 26.98
C ASP A 53 -4.45 -3.24 27.27
N PRO A 54 -3.55 -3.30 26.28
CA PRO A 54 -2.17 -3.71 26.50
C PRO A 54 -1.46 -2.80 27.52
N ALA A 55 -0.43 -3.31 28.18
CA ALA A 55 0.34 -2.52 29.14
C ALA A 55 1.09 -1.37 28.47
N ASP A 56 1.61 -1.63 27.27
CA ASP A 56 2.41 -0.69 26.47
C ASP A 56 2.04 -0.81 25.00
N SER A 57 2.31 0.24 24.23
CA SER A 57 2.19 0.22 22.77
C SER A 57 3.04 -0.88 22.16
N VAL A 58 2.53 -1.49 21.10
CA VAL A 58 3.21 -2.55 20.36
C VAL A 58 3.95 -1.92 19.18
N TRP A 59 5.26 -2.08 19.14
CA TRP A 59 6.03 -1.76 17.96
C TRP A 59 5.77 -2.81 16.87
N PRO A 60 5.57 -2.39 15.61
CA PRO A 60 5.28 -3.32 14.53
C PRO A 60 6.44 -4.29 14.32
N SER A 61 6.11 -5.57 14.21
CA SER A 61 7.07 -6.65 13.91
C SER A 61 6.41 -7.63 12.93
N PRO A 62 6.78 -7.61 11.66
CA PRO A 62 7.89 -6.84 11.06
C PRO A 62 7.70 -5.32 11.12
N ALA A 63 8.78 -4.56 10.99
CA ALA A 63 8.76 -3.10 10.96
C ALA A 63 8.26 -2.62 9.59
N TYR A 64 7.00 -2.88 9.28
CA TYR A 64 6.39 -2.55 7.98
C TYR A 64 6.43 -1.06 7.62
N PRO A 65 6.42 -0.09 8.56
CA PRO A 65 6.50 1.32 8.17
C PRO A 65 7.79 1.69 7.43
N ASP A 66 8.87 0.91 7.65
CA ASP A 66 10.15 1.11 6.95
C ASP A 66 10.19 0.39 5.58
N LEU A 67 9.15 -0.36 5.26
CA LEU A 67 9.07 -1.29 4.13
C LEU A 67 7.86 -1.01 3.22
N CYS A 68 6.91 -0.23 3.70
CA CYS A 68 5.82 0.34 2.93
C CYS A 68 6.25 1.72 2.39
N ALA A 69 5.55 2.25 1.40
CA ALA A 69 5.85 3.58 0.89
C ALA A 69 5.92 4.61 2.03
N PRO A 70 7.00 5.37 2.15
CA PRO A 70 7.20 6.29 3.26
C PRO A 70 6.23 7.47 3.24
N ILE A 71 5.60 7.73 2.11
CA ILE A 71 4.62 8.80 1.92
C ILE A 71 3.57 8.33 0.92
N GLY A 72 2.29 8.47 1.27
CA GLY A 72 1.17 8.17 0.38
C GLY A 72 0.51 6.82 0.65
N VAL A 73 -0.30 6.37 -0.32
CA VAL A 73 -0.99 5.08 -0.28
C VAL A 73 -0.02 3.98 -0.68
N ASP A 74 0.06 2.96 0.15
CA ASP A 74 0.69 1.70 -0.22
C ASP A 74 -0.29 0.56 0.03
N VAL A 75 -1.02 0.20 -0.99
CA VAL A 75 -1.91 -0.97 -1.01
C VAL A 75 -1.28 -2.16 -1.72
N SER A 76 0.04 -2.14 -1.93
CA SER A 76 0.76 -3.29 -2.45
C SER A 76 0.48 -4.50 -1.57
N THR A 77 0.38 -5.66 -2.19
CA THR A 77 0.15 -6.91 -1.44
C THR A 77 1.29 -7.15 -0.45
N THR A 78 2.51 -6.72 -0.75
CA THR A 78 3.66 -6.79 0.18
C THR A 78 3.43 -5.96 1.42
N CYS A 79 3.11 -4.67 1.30
CA CYS A 79 2.81 -3.82 2.44
C CYS A 79 1.63 -4.36 3.25
N LEU A 80 0.53 -4.74 2.62
CA LEU A 80 -0.63 -5.33 3.29
C LEU A 80 -0.29 -6.63 4.03
N ARG A 81 0.53 -7.51 3.46
CA ARG A 81 0.96 -8.77 4.09
C ARG A 81 1.91 -8.54 5.26
N LEU A 82 2.79 -7.55 5.17
CA LEU A 82 3.68 -7.14 6.26
C LEU A 82 2.89 -6.54 7.41
N THR A 83 1.98 -5.60 7.12
CA THR A 83 1.12 -5.00 8.13
C THR A 83 0.24 -6.06 8.80
N LEU A 84 -0.33 -6.99 8.03
CA LEU A 84 -1.05 -8.15 8.57
C LEU A 84 -0.15 -9.01 9.49
N GLY A 85 1.11 -9.21 9.11
CA GLY A 85 2.08 -9.92 9.93
C GLY A 85 2.32 -9.23 11.28
N ALA A 86 2.43 -7.91 11.30
CA ALA A 86 2.57 -7.11 12.51
C ALA A 86 1.29 -7.14 13.37
N ILE A 87 0.11 -7.04 12.74
CA ILE A 87 -1.19 -7.21 13.41
C ILE A 87 -1.26 -8.58 14.08
N ASP A 88 -0.94 -9.67 13.37
CA ASP A 88 -0.98 -11.03 13.90
C ASP A 88 0.01 -11.23 15.06
N ALA A 89 1.19 -10.62 15.00
CA ALA A 89 2.15 -10.65 16.09
C ALA A 89 1.63 -9.92 17.34
N ALA A 90 0.94 -8.78 17.17
CA ALA A 90 0.31 -8.04 18.25
C ALA A 90 -0.88 -8.83 18.83
N ARG A 91 -1.74 -9.39 17.99
CA ARG A 91 -2.88 -10.23 18.37
C ARG A 91 -2.44 -11.46 19.17
N ALA A 92 -1.35 -12.09 18.78
CA ALA A 92 -0.79 -13.25 19.49
C ALA A 92 -0.41 -12.92 20.96
N ARG A 93 0.09 -11.71 21.21
CA ARG A 93 0.39 -11.23 22.59
C ARG A 93 -0.86 -11.11 23.45
N GLU A 94 -2.00 -10.81 22.83
CA GLU A 94 -3.32 -10.74 23.48
C GLU A 94 -4.04 -12.09 23.55
N GLY A 95 -3.47 -13.16 22.97
CA GLY A 95 -4.11 -14.47 22.85
C GLY A 95 -5.27 -14.50 21.88
N VAL A 96 -5.33 -13.54 20.95
CA VAL A 96 -6.29 -13.47 19.85
C VAL A 96 -5.74 -14.26 18.66
N ARG A 97 -6.62 -14.92 17.92
CA ARG A 97 -6.23 -15.72 16.74
C ARG A 97 -5.70 -14.82 15.63
N PRO A 98 -4.83 -15.35 14.73
CA PRO A 98 -4.43 -14.67 13.51
C PRO A 98 -5.64 -14.16 12.71
N MET A 99 -5.52 -12.99 12.14
CA MET A 99 -6.56 -12.35 11.36
C MET A 99 -6.73 -13.03 9.99
N ARG A 100 -7.97 -13.17 9.53
CA ARG A 100 -8.28 -13.73 8.22
C ARG A 100 -8.92 -12.68 7.36
N LEU A 101 -8.18 -12.17 6.39
CA LEU A 101 -8.59 -11.15 5.45
C LEU A 101 -8.77 -11.75 4.05
N PRO A 102 -9.60 -11.15 3.17
CA PRO A 102 -9.72 -11.58 1.78
C PRO A 102 -8.37 -11.58 1.05
N SER A 103 -8.14 -12.55 0.17
CA SER A 103 -6.91 -12.62 -0.64
C SER A 103 -6.78 -11.45 -1.63
N ASP A 104 -7.90 -10.86 -2.02
CA ASP A 104 -8.01 -9.73 -2.92
C ASP A 104 -8.14 -8.37 -2.21
N LEU A 105 -7.69 -8.29 -0.95
CA LEU A 105 -7.77 -7.08 -0.13
C LEU A 105 -7.14 -5.86 -0.80
N ALA A 106 -6.07 -6.04 -1.58
CA ALA A 106 -5.42 -4.98 -2.35
C ALA A 106 -6.34 -4.32 -3.41
N ARG A 107 -7.43 -4.98 -3.79
CA ARG A 107 -8.42 -4.43 -4.73
C ARG A 107 -9.49 -3.57 -4.07
N LEU A 108 -9.59 -3.63 -2.76
CA LEU A 108 -10.49 -2.82 -1.99
C LEU A 108 -9.92 -1.41 -1.83
N SER A 109 -10.79 -0.41 -1.80
CA SER A 109 -10.40 0.93 -1.40
C SER A 109 -9.84 0.95 0.02
N VAL A 110 -9.04 1.94 0.38
CA VAL A 110 -8.49 2.07 1.76
C VAL A 110 -9.62 2.10 2.81
N ALA A 111 -10.75 2.71 2.49
CA ALA A 111 -11.94 2.74 3.37
C ALA A 111 -12.54 1.34 3.56
N GLU A 112 -12.66 0.55 2.49
CA GLU A 112 -13.14 -0.85 2.56
C GLU A 112 -12.13 -1.75 3.27
N GLN A 113 -10.82 -1.57 3.05
CA GLN A 113 -9.77 -2.27 3.79
C GLN A 113 -9.91 -2.01 5.29
N LEU A 114 -10.04 -0.74 5.70
CA LEU A 114 -10.24 -0.38 7.10
C LEU A 114 -11.51 -1.01 7.68
N PHE A 115 -12.62 -0.97 6.95
CA PHE A 115 -13.86 -1.60 7.39
C PHE A 115 -13.68 -3.10 7.65
N VAL A 116 -13.04 -3.81 6.73
CA VAL A 116 -12.81 -5.26 6.85
C VAL A 116 -11.93 -5.58 8.06
N VAL A 117 -10.83 -4.85 8.26
CA VAL A 117 -9.89 -5.14 9.36
C VAL A 117 -10.50 -4.80 10.72
N VAL A 118 -11.17 -3.67 10.85
CA VAL A 118 -11.89 -3.27 12.07
C VAL A 118 -12.94 -4.31 12.45
N ASP A 119 -13.73 -4.79 11.51
CA ASP A 119 -14.73 -5.81 11.81
C ASP A 119 -14.11 -7.16 12.18
N ARG A 120 -12.94 -7.51 11.63
CA ARG A 120 -12.19 -8.68 12.08
C ARG A 120 -11.68 -8.52 13.49
N GLU A 121 -11.18 -7.34 13.86
CA GLU A 121 -10.79 -7.05 15.25
C GLU A 121 -11.95 -7.24 16.22
N ARG A 122 -13.13 -6.77 15.84
CA ARG A 122 -14.36 -6.89 16.64
C ARG A 122 -14.83 -8.34 16.75
N VAL A 123 -15.06 -9.00 15.63
CA VAL A 123 -15.61 -10.37 15.57
C VAL A 123 -14.72 -11.38 16.28
N ASP A 124 -13.41 -11.30 16.10
CA ASP A 124 -12.46 -12.22 16.72
C ASP A 124 -12.36 -12.03 18.24
N ARG A 125 -12.86 -10.90 18.77
CA ARG A 125 -12.99 -10.59 20.21
C ARG A 125 -14.41 -10.76 20.73
N GLY A 126 -15.32 -11.31 19.91
CA GLY A 126 -16.72 -11.58 20.31
C GLY A 126 -17.61 -10.33 20.34
N LEU A 127 -17.22 -9.28 19.62
CA LEU A 127 -18.05 -8.10 19.41
C LEU A 127 -18.84 -8.23 18.11
N PRO A 128 -20.03 -7.62 18.00
CA PRO A 128 -20.78 -7.59 16.76
C PRO A 128 -20.03 -6.74 15.71
N PRO A 129 -20.00 -7.18 14.44
CA PRO A 129 -19.46 -6.38 13.34
C PRO A 129 -20.39 -5.20 13.02
N PHE A 130 -19.87 -4.23 12.31
CA PHE A 130 -20.68 -3.24 11.61
C PHE A 130 -21.38 -3.91 10.40
N THR A 131 -22.58 -3.46 10.07
CA THR A 131 -23.36 -4.04 8.96
C THR A 131 -22.72 -3.68 7.60
N GLY A 132 -22.22 -2.46 7.47
CA GLY A 132 -21.60 -1.98 6.25
C GLY A 132 -21.13 -0.53 6.34
N LEU A 133 -20.44 -0.10 5.28
CA LEU A 133 -20.09 1.29 5.04
C LEU A 133 -21.31 2.05 4.55
N SER A 134 -21.85 2.93 5.38
CA SER A 134 -23.03 3.75 5.05
C SER A 134 -22.65 4.89 4.13
N VAL A 135 -23.37 5.04 3.01
CA VAL A 135 -23.18 6.14 2.03
C VAL A 135 -23.21 7.51 2.73
N GLN A 136 -24.12 7.70 3.68
CA GLN A 136 -24.20 8.95 4.43
C GLN A 136 -22.93 9.21 5.24
N LEU A 137 -22.50 8.22 6.03
CA LEU A 137 -21.31 8.38 6.89
C LEU A 137 -20.01 8.48 6.08
N ASN A 138 -19.93 7.80 4.93
CA ASN A 138 -18.80 7.94 3.99
C ASN A 138 -18.69 9.37 3.45
N GLY A 139 -19.83 10.01 3.12
CA GLY A 139 -19.83 11.42 2.72
C GLY A 139 -19.34 12.36 3.82
N GLU A 140 -19.76 12.13 5.07
CA GLU A 140 -19.29 12.90 6.24
C GLU A 140 -17.81 12.65 6.53
N ALA A 141 -17.36 11.40 6.43
CA ALA A 141 -15.95 11.01 6.56
C ALA A 141 -15.10 11.64 5.44
N SER A 142 -15.57 11.64 4.19
CA SER A 142 -14.84 12.24 3.05
C SER A 142 -14.60 13.73 3.25
N ALA A 143 -15.61 14.47 3.70
CA ALA A 143 -15.44 15.90 4.01
C ALA A 143 -14.45 16.13 5.15
N ALA A 144 -14.36 15.21 6.11
CA ALA A 144 -13.42 15.28 7.23
C ALA A 144 -12.00 14.89 6.80
N ALA A 145 -11.84 13.83 6.00
CA ALA A 145 -10.56 13.40 5.45
C ALA A 145 -9.90 14.52 4.63
N SER A 146 -10.66 15.13 3.71
CA SER A 146 -10.16 16.26 2.91
C SER A 146 -9.82 17.52 3.72
N ALA A 147 -10.32 17.62 4.95
CA ALA A 147 -10.00 18.70 5.87
C ALA A 147 -8.98 18.30 6.95
N ALA A 148 -8.41 17.10 6.87
CA ALA A 148 -7.47 16.50 7.84
C ALA A 148 -7.93 16.69 9.30
N ARG A 149 -9.15 16.27 9.61
CA ARG A 149 -9.74 16.43 10.94
C ARG A 149 -10.73 15.31 11.28
N LEU A 150 -11.10 15.21 12.54
CA LEU A 150 -12.17 14.32 12.98
C LEU A 150 -13.49 14.62 12.24
N PRO A 151 -14.25 13.58 11.84
CA PRO A 151 -15.61 13.73 11.36
C PRO A 151 -16.52 14.46 12.36
N ALA A 152 -17.44 15.26 11.85
CA ALA A 152 -18.47 15.86 12.68
C ALA A 152 -19.42 14.76 13.22
N ARG A 153 -20.07 15.01 14.34
CA ARG A 153 -21.09 14.09 14.82
C ARG A 153 -22.18 13.93 13.78
N PRO A 154 -22.52 12.70 13.39
CA PRO A 154 -23.58 12.45 12.44
C PRO A 154 -24.94 12.91 13.02
N GLY A 155 -25.87 13.20 12.12
CA GLY A 155 -27.18 13.73 12.47
C GLY A 155 -28.05 12.78 13.33
N GLN A 156 -29.30 13.19 13.58
CA GLN A 156 -30.24 12.49 14.51
C GLN A 156 -30.63 11.06 14.08
N ALA A 157 -30.27 10.61 12.88
CA ALA A 157 -30.44 9.22 12.45
C ALA A 157 -29.65 8.22 13.31
N PHE A 158 -28.64 8.69 14.02
CA PHE A 158 -27.77 7.86 14.85
C PHE A 158 -28.01 8.13 16.33
N ALA A 159 -28.05 7.05 17.12
CA ALA A 159 -28.26 7.12 18.55
C ALA A 159 -26.96 7.44 19.31
N ARG A 160 -25.86 6.93 18.79
CA ARG A 160 -24.52 7.09 19.32
C ARG A 160 -23.52 7.04 18.16
N SER A 161 -22.46 7.80 18.26
CA SER A 161 -21.35 7.74 17.32
C SER A 161 -20.06 8.17 17.99
N ASP A 162 -18.98 7.54 17.56
CA ASP A 162 -17.59 7.92 17.85
C ASP A 162 -16.85 8.03 16.52
N ALA A 163 -15.77 8.77 16.49
CA ALA A 163 -15.06 9.05 15.24
C ALA A 163 -13.55 9.14 15.48
N GLU A 164 -12.79 8.70 14.46
CA GLU A 164 -11.33 8.74 14.44
C GLU A 164 -10.81 9.45 13.20
N TRP A 165 -9.62 9.99 13.34
CA TRP A 165 -8.82 10.57 12.27
C TRP A 165 -7.36 10.14 12.44
N LEU A 166 -6.71 9.83 11.33
CA LEU A 166 -5.29 9.50 11.31
C LEU A 166 -4.62 10.15 10.11
N GLY A 167 -3.53 10.88 10.35
CA GLY A 167 -2.62 11.35 9.33
C GLY A 167 -1.57 10.30 8.97
N ALA A 168 -1.05 10.39 7.75
CA ALA A 168 0.04 9.56 7.25
C ALA A 168 -0.22 8.03 7.33
N ALA A 169 -1.46 7.57 7.15
CA ALA A 169 -1.77 6.15 7.05
C ALA A 169 -1.51 5.63 5.64
N ALA A 170 -0.68 4.61 5.50
CA ALA A 170 -0.38 4.03 4.19
C ALA A 170 -1.59 3.27 3.60
N ASN A 171 -2.37 2.57 4.42
CA ASN A 171 -3.55 1.79 4.01
C ASN A 171 -4.47 1.54 5.21
N GLY A 172 -5.58 0.82 4.99
CA GLY A 172 -6.55 0.54 6.04
C GLY A 172 -6.02 -0.33 7.17
N LEU A 173 -5.07 -1.24 6.90
CA LEU A 173 -4.44 -2.09 7.91
C LEU A 173 -3.46 -1.30 8.78
N ASP A 174 -2.71 -0.36 8.19
CA ASP A 174 -1.82 0.53 8.93
C ASP A 174 -2.61 1.40 9.93
N ALA A 175 -3.75 1.92 9.50
CA ALA A 175 -4.61 2.69 10.39
C ALA A 175 -5.13 1.84 11.57
N ASP A 176 -5.62 0.64 11.27
CA ASP A 176 -6.06 -0.30 12.31
C ASP A 176 -4.94 -0.68 13.27
N PHE A 177 -3.73 -0.96 12.76
CA PHE A 177 -2.57 -1.25 13.61
C PHE A 177 -2.29 -0.12 14.58
N ARG A 178 -2.29 1.13 14.09
CA ARG A 178 -2.02 2.30 14.92
C ARG A 178 -3.10 2.50 15.97
N TRP A 179 -4.37 2.43 15.62
CA TRP A 179 -5.48 2.57 16.56
C TRP A 179 -5.54 1.42 17.57
N MET A 180 -5.30 0.19 17.14
CA MET A 180 -5.46 -0.98 18.00
C MET A 180 -4.25 -1.30 18.87
N TYR A 181 -3.03 -0.98 18.41
CA TYR A 181 -1.81 -1.50 19.02
C TYR A 181 -0.76 -0.46 19.32
N ALA A 182 -0.80 0.72 18.69
CA ALA A 182 0.17 1.79 18.88
C ALA A 182 -0.42 3.05 19.57
N ASP A 183 -1.60 2.95 20.15
CA ASP A 183 -2.33 4.04 20.82
C ASP A 183 -2.08 4.13 22.35
N GLY A 184 -1.17 3.33 22.85
CA GLY A 184 -0.86 3.23 24.29
C GLY A 184 0.40 3.99 24.71
N PRO A 185 0.89 3.72 25.93
CA PRO A 185 2.13 4.27 26.45
C PRO A 185 3.32 3.98 25.51
N GLY A 186 4.15 4.98 25.28
CA GLY A 186 5.29 4.89 24.34
C GLY A 186 4.96 5.20 22.88
N SER A 187 3.70 5.45 22.54
CA SER A 187 3.27 5.81 21.17
C SER A 187 3.72 7.20 20.70
N GLY A 188 4.09 8.09 21.63
CA GLY A 188 4.31 9.50 21.32
C GLY A 188 3.02 10.34 21.28
N ILE A 189 1.85 9.75 21.52
CA ILE A 189 0.56 10.46 21.55
C ILE A 189 0.52 11.43 22.74
N ALA A 190 0.13 12.67 22.46
CA ALA A 190 -0.03 13.70 23.49
C ALA A 190 -1.12 13.28 24.49
N GLY A 191 -0.76 13.18 25.77
CA GLY A 191 -1.69 12.74 26.84
C GLY A 191 -1.64 11.25 27.13
N CYS A 192 -0.73 10.49 26.50
CA CYS A 192 -0.43 9.10 26.81
C CYS A 192 1.08 8.90 27.08
N THR A 193 1.59 9.55 28.14
CA THR A 193 2.99 9.43 28.53
C THR A 193 3.25 8.34 29.57
N ARG A 194 2.19 7.91 30.27
CA ARG A 194 2.23 6.88 31.32
C ARG A 194 1.03 5.94 31.20
N ALA A 195 1.26 4.70 31.58
CA ALA A 195 0.17 3.72 31.66
C ALA A 195 -1.03 4.25 32.47
N ARG A 196 -2.25 4.06 31.93
CA ARG A 196 -3.54 4.48 32.52
C ARG A 196 -3.84 5.99 32.47
N GLU A 197 -3.11 6.78 31.72
CA GLU A 197 -3.55 8.14 31.41
C GLU A 197 -4.79 8.11 30.51
N ARG A 198 -5.64 9.13 30.62
CA ARG A 198 -6.95 9.14 29.92
C ARG A 198 -6.87 9.17 28.40
N GLY A 199 -5.72 9.57 27.85
CA GLY A 199 -5.48 9.61 26.41
C GLY A 199 -4.94 8.30 25.86
N CYS A 200 -4.52 7.34 26.71
CA CYS A 200 -4.04 6.06 26.26
C CYS A 200 -5.18 5.15 25.84
N TRP A 201 -5.03 4.47 24.72
CA TRP A 201 -5.98 3.49 24.18
C TRP A 201 -7.36 4.08 23.87
N ALA A 202 -7.42 5.38 23.57
CA ALA A 202 -8.66 6.07 23.23
C ALA A 202 -9.23 5.56 21.90
N ASP A 203 -8.39 5.48 20.88
CA ASP A 203 -8.75 5.02 19.54
C ASP A 203 -9.11 3.52 19.56
N ARG A 204 -8.31 2.71 20.28
CA ARG A 204 -8.63 1.29 20.53
C ARG A 204 -9.97 1.14 21.20
N GLY A 205 -10.25 1.97 22.23
CA GLY A 205 -11.51 1.98 22.94
C GLY A 205 -12.70 2.24 22.04
N ILE A 206 -12.55 3.10 21.05
CA ILE A 206 -13.57 3.43 20.05
C ILE A 206 -13.79 2.26 19.08
N VAL A 207 -12.72 1.67 18.51
CA VAL A 207 -12.81 0.50 17.63
C VAL A 207 -13.52 -0.67 18.32
N LEU A 208 -13.27 -0.88 19.62
CA LEU A 208 -13.84 -1.99 20.40
C LEU A 208 -15.12 -1.63 21.17
N ASP A 209 -15.66 -0.42 21.03
CA ASP A 209 -16.90 -0.04 21.72
C ASP A 209 -18.10 -0.87 21.23
N ARG A 210 -18.98 -1.22 22.15
CA ARG A 210 -20.22 -1.98 21.86
C ARG A 210 -21.32 -1.12 21.24
N LEU A 211 -21.23 0.20 21.31
CA LEU A 211 -22.16 1.20 20.75
C LEU A 211 -23.65 0.93 20.97
N GLY A 212 -24.02 -0.07 21.77
CA GLY A 212 -25.41 -0.41 22.05
C GLY A 212 -26.03 -1.52 21.20
N ALA A 213 -25.24 -2.24 20.41
CA ALA A 213 -25.53 -3.55 19.81
C ALA A 213 -26.66 -3.70 18.78
N ARG A 214 -27.26 -2.63 18.26
CA ARG A 214 -28.23 -2.71 17.14
C ARG A 214 -27.88 -1.72 16.06
N ASP A 215 -28.08 -2.13 14.82
CA ASP A 215 -27.88 -1.30 13.61
C ASP A 215 -26.51 -0.60 13.59
N LEU A 216 -25.44 -1.37 13.86
CA LEU A 216 -24.08 -0.86 13.83
C LEU A 216 -23.66 -0.59 12.38
N VAL A 217 -23.15 0.60 12.12
CA VAL A 217 -22.68 1.02 10.80
C VAL A 217 -21.39 1.83 10.94
N MET A 218 -20.61 1.79 9.91
CA MET A 218 -19.37 2.54 9.80
C MET A 218 -19.43 3.49 8.59
N GLY A 219 -18.74 4.60 8.66
CA GLY A 219 -18.32 5.39 7.52
C GLY A 219 -16.82 5.52 7.53
N ALA A 220 -16.19 5.49 6.38
CA ALA A 220 -14.77 5.71 6.26
C ALA A 220 -14.43 6.44 4.97
N ALA A 221 -13.38 7.22 4.98
CA ALA A 221 -12.85 7.88 3.78
C ALA A 221 -11.36 8.14 3.91
N TYR A 222 -10.72 8.21 2.78
CA TYR A 222 -9.29 8.43 2.65
C TYR A 222 -9.04 9.56 1.65
N ASP A 223 -8.18 10.49 2.01
CA ASP A 223 -7.67 11.53 1.09
C ASP A 223 -6.13 11.43 1.10
N PRO A 224 -5.50 11.10 -0.04
CA PRO A 224 -4.06 10.82 -0.10
C PRO A 224 -3.17 12.06 0.13
N THR A 225 -3.73 13.27 0.14
CA THR A 225 -2.97 14.51 0.13
C THR A 225 -3.46 15.57 1.11
N ALA A 226 -4.40 15.25 1.99
CA ALA A 226 -5.06 16.26 2.81
C ALA A 226 -4.38 16.56 4.14
N ASP A 227 -3.46 15.69 4.63
CA ASP A 227 -2.78 15.93 5.89
C ASP A 227 -1.66 16.98 5.72
N PRO A 228 -1.77 18.16 6.36
CA PRO A 228 -0.75 19.18 6.32
C PRO A 228 0.39 18.95 7.33
N SER A 229 0.42 17.82 8.04
CA SER A 229 1.34 17.55 9.14
C SER A 229 2.82 17.54 8.73
N PRO A 230 3.76 17.72 9.67
CA PRO A 230 4.95 18.52 9.50
C PRO A 230 5.96 17.97 8.51
N GLY A 231 6.27 18.77 7.53
CA GLY A 231 7.25 18.55 6.47
C GLY A 231 6.65 19.08 5.17
N ASP A 232 7.45 19.45 4.24
CA ASP A 232 7.08 20.15 3.00
C ASP A 232 6.18 19.35 2.03
N ARG A 233 5.57 18.23 2.47
CA ARG A 233 4.71 17.37 1.65
C ARG A 233 3.42 17.04 2.39
N ALA A 234 2.29 17.33 1.74
CA ALA A 234 0.98 16.89 2.20
C ALA A 234 0.93 15.35 2.21
N GLY A 235 0.50 14.78 3.33
CA GLY A 235 0.37 13.33 3.53
C GLY A 235 -1.07 12.83 3.40
N PRO A 236 -1.28 11.53 3.48
CA PRO A 236 -2.61 10.95 3.48
C PRO A 236 -3.36 11.26 4.78
N SER A 237 -4.67 11.38 4.66
CA SER A 237 -5.62 11.57 5.74
C SER A 237 -6.71 10.51 5.67
N LEU A 238 -6.87 9.75 6.73
CA LEU A 238 -7.89 8.71 6.87
C LEU A 238 -8.84 9.10 8.00
N THR A 239 -10.14 8.91 7.78
CA THR A 239 -11.16 9.13 8.81
C THR A 239 -12.12 7.98 8.88
N ALA A 240 -12.64 7.72 10.07
CA ALA A 240 -13.72 6.77 10.29
C ALA A 240 -14.76 7.33 11.26
N THR A 241 -16.01 6.95 11.04
CA THR A 241 -17.12 7.17 11.97
C THR A 241 -17.75 5.83 12.30
N PHE A 242 -17.86 5.53 13.57
CA PHE A 242 -18.47 4.33 14.12
C PHE A 242 -19.80 4.73 14.75
N ALA A 243 -20.92 4.13 14.33
CA ALA A 243 -22.23 4.59 14.78
C ALA A 243 -23.22 3.46 15.01
N ALA A 244 -24.16 3.71 15.95
CA ALA A 244 -25.36 2.91 16.12
C ALA A 244 -26.56 3.68 15.57
N GLY A 245 -27.20 3.13 14.54
CA GLY A 245 -28.39 3.71 13.91
C GLY A 245 -29.63 3.57 14.79
N ARG A 246 -30.64 4.38 14.46
CA ARG A 246 -32.00 4.27 15.03
C ARG A 246 -32.94 3.41 14.18
N GLY A 247 -32.40 2.78 13.12
CA GLY A 247 -33.08 1.99 12.11
C GLY A 247 -32.92 2.60 10.71
N GLY A 248 -32.76 1.76 9.69
CA GLY A 248 -32.69 2.19 8.29
C GLY A 248 -31.41 2.96 7.92
N THR A 249 -30.25 2.49 8.33
CA THR A 249 -28.94 3.15 8.12
C THR A 249 -28.31 2.94 6.74
N GLY A 250 -28.96 2.17 5.84
CA GLY A 250 -28.54 2.04 4.44
C GLY A 250 -28.99 3.22 3.56
N PRO A 251 -28.54 3.32 2.32
CA PRO A 251 -27.77 2.29 1.59
C PRO A 251 -26.31 2.15 2.02
N TYR A 252 -25.72 0.99 1.70
CA TYR A 252 -24.33 0.67 1.97
C TYR A 252 -23.54 0.60 0.67
N GLU A 253 -22.30 1.10 0.69
CA GLU A 253 -21.36 0.95 -0.43
C GLU A 253 -20.66 -0.41 -0.40
N PHE A 254 -20.41 -0.93 0.81
CA PHE A 254 -19.79 -2.22 1.05
C PHE A 254 -20.32 -2.81 2.36
N THR A 255 -20.50 -4.13 2.43
CA THR A 255 -21.11 -4.81 3.57
C THR A 255 -20.19 -5.85 4.18
N TRP A 256 -20.41 -6.16 5.47
CA TRP A 256 -19.72 -7.27 6.13
C TRP A 256 -20.00 -8.63 5.46
N ALA A 257 -21.18 -8.83 4.91
CA ALA A 257 -21.51 -10.06 4.19
C ALA A 257 -20.64 -10.23 2.92
N GLU A 258 -20.38 -9.15 2.19
CA GLU A 258 -19.50 -9.16 1.02
C GLU A 258 -18.05 -9.45 1.44
N ALA A 259 -17.54 -8.82 2.50
CA ALA A 259 -16.23 -9.09 3.06
C ALA A 259 -16.06 -10.55 3.50
N GLN A 260 -17.10 -11.14 4.11
CA GLN A 260 -17.07 -12.55 4.50
C GLN A 260 -17.09 -13.49 3.29
N ALA A 261 -17.88 -13.18 2.27
CA ALA A 261 -17.92 -13.96 1.03
C ALA A 261 -16.57 -13.94 0.32
N ALA A 262 -15.94 -12.77 0.20
CA ALA A 262 -14.58 -12.63 -0.35
C ALA A 262 -13.55 -13.44 0.46
N THR A 263 -13.59 -13.39 1.80
CA THR A 263 -12.70 -14.18 2.67
C THR A 263 -12.89 -15.70 2.50
N ALA A 264 -14.10 -16.15 2.16
CA ALA A 264 -14.39 -17.55 1.92
C ALA A 264 -13.76 -18.10 0.62
N THR A 265 -13.49 -17.23 -0.36
CA THR A 265 -12.82 -17.60 -1.61
C THR A 265 -11.30 -17.75 -1.46
N GLY A 266 -10.69 -17.05 -0.52
CA GLY A 266 -9.27 -17.11 -0.21
C GLY A 266 -8.87 -16.12 0.86
N THR A 267 -7.72 -16.34 1.50
CA THR A 267 -7.22 -15.45 2.55
C THR A 267 -5.82 -14.94 2.23
N LEU A 268 -5.62 -13.65 2.49
CA LEU A 268 -4.31 -13.01 2.47
C LEU A 268 -3.39 -13.70 3.49
N ARG A 269 -2.17 -14.02 3.09
CA ARG A 269 -1.19 -14.68 3.97
C ARG A 269 -0.26 -13.61 4.57
N PRO A 270 -0.11 -13.55 5.90
CA PRO A 270 0.79 -12.58 6.52
C PRO A 270 2.25 -12.87 6.15
N LEU A 271 3.03 -11.82 5.99
CA LEU A 271 4.49 -11.88 5.99
C LEU A 271 5.01 -11.64 7.41
N ARG A 272 5.87 -12.50 7.90
CA ARG A 272 6.44 -12.42 9.27
C ARG A 272 7.86 -11.85 9.28
N SER A 273 8.49 -11.81 8.15
CA SER A 273 9.78 -11.16 7.88
C SER A 273 9.89 -11.01 6.37
N ILE A 274 10.48 -9.95 5.91
CA ILE A 274 11.10 -9.97 4.59
C ILE A 274 12.50 -10.56 4.84
N SER A 275 12.72 -11.81 4.41
CA SER A 275 14.02 -12.12 3.88
C SER A 275 14.12 -11.26 2.62
N ALA A 276 15.20 -10.52 2.45
CA ALA A 276 15.40 -9.57 1.36
C ALA A 276 15.34 -10.17 -0.07
N SER A 277 14.65 -11.30 -0.27
CA SER A 277 14.69 -12.15 -1.44
C SER A 277 13.34 -12.60 -2.00
N GLU A 278 12.21 -12.01 -1.58
CA GLU A 278 10.92 -12.40 -2.17
C GLU A 278 10.15 -11.16 -2.61
N SER A 279 9.92 -11.04 -3.91
CA SER A 279 8.88 -10.19 -4.47
C SER A 279 7.50 -10.66 -3.99
N ASP A 280 6.51 -9.79 -4.04
CA ASP A 280 5.12 -10.09 -3.65
C ASP A 280 4.50 -11.28 -4.39
N THR A 281 5.03 -11.56 -5.54
CA THR A 281 4.65 -12.69 -6.41
C THR A 281 5.26 -14.01 -5.99
N GLY A 282 6.12 -14.04 -4.95
CA GLY A 282 6.90 -15.23 -4.58
C GLY A 282 8.08 -15.49 -5.53
N ILE A 283 8.37 -14.53 -6.41
CA ILE A 283 9.51 -14.59 -7.32
C ILE A 283 10.73 -14.10 -6.54
N ALA A 284 11.71 -14.99 -6.35
CA ALA A 284 12.92 -14.68 -5.59
C ALA A 284 13.81 -13.68 -6.34
N ASP A 285 14.40 -12.76 -5.61
CA ASP A 285 15.48 -11.93 -6.16
C ASP A 285 16.70 -12.79 -6.44
N PRO A 286 17.50 -12.47 -7.46
CA PRO A 286 18.80 -13.11 -7.66
C PRO A 286 19.68 -12.93 -6.41
N ALA A 287 20.44 -13.98 -6.06
CA ALA A 287 21.36 -13.91 -4.90
C ALA A 287 22.47 -12.87 -5.11
N HIS A 288 22.82 -12.57 -6.35
CA HIS A 288 23.82 -11.61 -6.78
C HIS A 288 23.41 -11.00 -8.11
N ASN A 289 23.92 -9.81 -8.43
CA ASN A 289 23.81 -9.26 -9.78
C ASN A 289 24.27 -10.28 -10.81
N VAL A 290 23.52 -10.38 -11.89
CA VAL A 290 23.84 -11.28 -12.99
C VAL A 290 24.72 -10.50 -13.98
N ALA A 291 25.98 -10.89 -14.09
CA ALA A 291 26.86 -10.30 -15.08
C ALA A 291 26.35 -10.63 -16.50
N PRO A 292 26.26 -9.63 -17.40
CA PRO A 292 25.72 -9.86 -18.74
C PRO A 292 26.57 -10.87 -19.52
N THR A 293 25.91 -11.89 -20.05
CA THR A 293 26.55 -12.92 -20.84
C THR A 293 25.74 -13.17 -22.12
N PRO A 294 26.20 -12.71 -23.28
CA PRO A 294 27.49 -12.01 -23.52
C PRO A 294 27.56 -10.62 -22.87
N ASP A 295 28.76 -10.12 -22.66
CA ASP A 295 29.00 -8.75 -22.20
C ASP A 295 28.58 -7.75 -23.29
N PHE A 296 27.30 -7.39 -23.29
CA PHE A 296 26.73 -6.50 -24.31
C PHE A 296 27.20 -5.06 -24.13
N THR A 297 27.71 -4.66 -22.97
CA THR A 297 28.22 -3.30 -22.73
C THR A 297 29.39 -2.96 -23.69
N ARG A 298 30.08 -3.98 -24.20
CA ARG A 298 31.13 -3.86 -25.23
C ARG A 298 30.63 -4.01 -26.64
N LEU A 299 29.40 -4.43 -26.83
CA LEU A 299 28.82 -4.73 -28.16
C LEU A 299 27.85 -3.64 -28.59
N CYS A 300 27.22 -2.98 -27.67
CA CYS A 300 26.37 -1.81 -27.85
C CYS A 300 27.22 -0.52 -27.93
N ALA A 301 26.65 0.54 -28.46
CA ALA A 301 27.28 1.86 -28.42
C ALA A 301 27.51 2.30 -26.97
N SER A 302 28.65 2.86 -26.68
CA SER A 302 29.03 3.34 -25.37
C SER A 302 28.28 4.62 -24.93
N THR A 303 27.64 5.29 -25.88
CA THR A 303 26.86 6.52 -25.64
C THR A 303 25.67 6.58 -26.59
N GLY A 304 24.56 7.13 -26.11
CA GLY A 304 23.34 7.30 -26.90
C GLY A 304 22.56 5.98 -27.13
N ILE A 305 21.55 6.07 -27.97
CA ILE A 305 20.68 4.93 -28.30
C ILE A 305 21.35 4.03 -29.36
N ASP A 306 21.31 2.74 -29.11
CA ASP A 306 21.74 1.69 -30.03
C ASP A 306 20.66 0.62 -30.22
N ASP A 307 19.79 0.84 -31.19
CA ASP A 307 18.73 -0.09 -31.59
C ASP A 307 19.20 -1.07 -32.69
N SER A 308 20.50 -1.20 -32.90
CA SER A 308 21.04 -2.13 -33.89
C SER A 308 20.67 -3.58 -33.52
N ALA A 309 20.40 -4.40 -34.53
CA ALA A 309 20.14 -5.83 -34.34
C ALA A 309 21.26 -6.55 -33.58
N ARG A 310 22.49 -6.05 -33.65
CA ARG A 310 23.65 -6.57 -32.92
C ARG A 310 23.54 -6.29 -31.42
N CYS A 311 23.25 -5.03 -31.05
CA CYS A 311 23.11 -4.65 -29.64
C CYS A 311 21.89 -5.35 -29.03
N ILE A 312 20.71 -5.21 -29.64
CA ILE A 312 19.48 -5.87 -29.17
C ILE A 312 19.67 -7.39 -29.05
N GLY A 313 20.33 -8.03 -30.04
CA GLY A 313 20.59 -9.46 -29.97
C GLY A 313 21.49 -9.85 -28.81
N ALA A 314 22.54 -9.07 -28.53
CA ALA A 314 23.44 -9.32 -27.40
C ALA A 314 22.77 -9.10 -26.04
N VAL A 315 21.92 -8.07 -25.90
CA VAL A 315 21.14 -7.85 -24.68
C VAL A 315 20.12 -8.97 -24.47
N LEU A 316 19.41 -9.41 -25.55
CA LEU A 316 18.47 -10.51 -25.48
C LEU A 316 19.15 -11.83 -25.06
N ASP A 317 20.36 -12.11 -25.56
CA ASP A 317 21.13 -13.28 -25.17
C ASP A 317 21.49 -13.22 -23.68
N ALA A 318 21.84 -12.03 -23.16
CA ALA A 318 22.12 -11.84 -21.73
C ALA A 318 20.85 -11.99 -20.86
N VAL A 319 19.69 -11.46 -21.31
CA VAL A 319 18.39 -11.70 -20.66
C VAL A 319 18.08 -13.19 -20.62
N ASN A 320 18.25 -13.90 -21.74
CA ASN A 320 17.98 -15.34 -21.82
C ASN A 320 18.96 -16.16 -20.96
N HIS A 321 20.19 -15.70 -20.80
CA HIS A 321 21.11 -16.30 -19.84
C HIS A 321 20.59 -16.14 -18.39
N ALA A 322 20.14 -14.94 -18.03
CA ALA A 322 19.55 -14.69 -16.71
C ALA A 322 18.26 -15.49 -16.49
N HIS A 323 17.37 -15.57 -17.49
CA HIS A 323 16.18 -16.42 -17.45
C HIS A 323 16.54 -17.88 -17.18
N ALA A 324 17.56 -18.41 -17.84
CA ALA A 324 18.00 -19.78 -17.63
C ALA A 324 18.52 -20.02 -16.21
N LEU A 325 19.15 -19.05 -15.55
CA LEU A 325 19.56 -19.13 -14.15
C LEU A 325 18.36 -19.17 -13.20
N GLU A 326 17.25 -18.54 -13.56
CA GLU A 326 15.98 -18.57 -12.81
C GLU A 326 15.07 -19.74 -13.19
N GLY A 327 15.45 -20.57 -14.16
CA GLY A 327 14.62 -21.67 -14.67
C GLY A 327 13.43 -21.23 -15.51
N ILE A 328 13.50 -20.04 -16.10
CA ILE A 328 12.49 -19.44 -16.97
C ILE A 328 12.84 -19.71 -18.44
N GLY A 329 11.82 -19.83 -19.27
CA GLY A 329 11.99 -19.98 -20.71
C GLY A 329 12.63 -18.74 -21.34
N PRO A 330 13.22 -18.88 -22.55
CA PRO A 330 13.81 -17.74 -23.21
C PRO A 330 12.77 -16.71 -23.63
N MET A 331 13.08 -15.43 -23.40
CA MET A 331 12.30 -14.31 -23.91
C MET A 331 12.31 -14.30 -25.45
N VAL A 332 11.14 -14.06 -26.04
CA VAL A 332 10.98 -13.95 -27.49
C VAL A 332 10.48 -12.56 -27.84
N LEU A 333 11.33 -11.75 -28.46
CA LEU A 333 10.95 -10.40 -28.89
C LEU A 333 10.08 -10.44 -30.15
N PRO A 334 9.12 -9.50 -30.32
CA PRO A 334 8.42 -9.35 -31.58
C PRO A 334 9.40 -8.95 -32.71
N SER A 335 9.08 -9.35 -33.95
CA SER A 335 9.83 -8.89 -35.13
C SER A 335 9.71 -7.37 -35.24
N GLY A 336 10.82 -6.69 -35.56
CA GLY A 336 10.84 -5.23 -35.63
C GLY A 336 10.96 -4.53 -34.24
N PHE A 337 11.35 -5.25 -33.19
CA PHE A 337 11.55 -4.65 -31.86
C PHE A 337 12.49 -3.42 -31.89
N GLY A 338 13.59 -3.48 -32.69
CA GLY A 338 14.52 -2.36 -32.84
C GLY A 338 13.98 -1.17 -33.68
N GLU A 339 12.79 -1.32 -34.26
CA GLU A 339 12.10 -0.24 -34.97
C GLU A 339 11.09 0.48 -34.06
N LEU A 340 10.82 -0.08 -32.89
CA LEU A 340 9.95 0.52 -31.85
C LEU A 340 10.66 1.73 -31.22
N SER A 341 9.90 2.73 -30.84
CA SER A 341 10.44 3.78 -29.98
C SER A 341 10.86 3.22 -28.62
N VAL A 342 11.81 3.84 -27.93
CA VAL A 342 12.27 3.39 -26.60
C VAL A 342 11.12 3.22 -25.60
N PRO A 343 10.12 4.13 -25.49
CA PRO A 343 8.94 3.87 -24.68
C PRO A 343 8.20 2.57 -25.03
N GLN A 344 8.06 2.25 -26.31
CA GLN A 344 7.43 1.00 -26.75
C GLN A 344 8.29 -0.21 -26.44
N GLN A 345 9.62 -0.11 -26.59
CA GLN A 345 10.57 -1.17 -26.21
C GLN A 345 10.47 -1.48 -24.72
N LEU A 346 10.38 -0.45 -23.87
CA LEU A 346 10.22 -0.59 -22.42
C LEU A 346 8.93 -1.34 -22.07
N LEU A 347 7.78 -0.96 -22.66
CA LEU A 347 6.53 -1.70 -22.46
C LEU A 347 6.68 -3.17 -22.86
N VAL A 348 7.24 -3.43 -24.03
CA VAL A 348 7.40 -4.81 -24.54
C VAL A 348 8.29 -5.63 -23.63
N ALA A 349 9.46 -5.12 -23.24
CA ALA A 349 10.42 -5.85 -22.43
C ALA A 349 9.88 -6.11 -21.02
N ILE A 350 9.30 -5.10 -20.37
CA ILE A 350 8.67 -5.25 -19.04
C ILE A 350 7.53 -6.27 -19.08
N ASP A 351 6.66 -6.19 -20.07
CA ASP A 351 5.53 -7.11 -20.15
C ASP A 351 5.94 -8.53 -20.48
N LEU A 352 7.00 -8.74 -21.26
CA LEU A 352 7.58 -10.06 -21.48
C LEU A 352 8.16 -10.62 -20.17
N GLU A 353 8.91 -9.83 -19.38
CA GLU A 353 9.40 -10.25 -18.05
C GLU A 353 8.25 -10.67 -17.14
N ARG A 354 7.13 -9.94 -17.17
CA ARG A 354 5.93 -10.25 -16.40
C ARG A 354 5.24 -11.53 -16.88
N VAL A 355 4.98 -11.63 -18.19
CA VAL A 355 4.27 -12.80 -18.78
C VAL A 355 5.06 -14.07 -18.62
N ASP A 356 6.38 -14.04 -18.80
CA ASP A 356 7.26 -15.20 -18.64
C ASP A 356 7.27 -15.72 -17.19
N ARG A 357 6.83 -14.87 -16.23
CA ARG A 357 6.63 -15.23 -14.81
C ARG A 357 5.16 -15.35 -14.42
N HIS A 358 4.26 -15.49 -15.40
CA HIS A 358 2.82 -15.64 -15.20
C HIS A 358 2.12 -14.46 -14.53
N LEU A 359 2.70 -13.27 -14.63
CA LEU A 359 2.09 -12.03 -14.17
C LEU A 359 1.24 -11.39 -15.27
N THR A 360 0.26 -10.60 -14.87
CA THR A 360 -0.57 -9.85 -15.81
C THR A 360 0.24 -8.73 -16.45
N PRO A 361 0.32 -8.64 -17.79
CA PRO A 361 0.97 -7.53 -18.47
C PRO A 361 0.19 -6.22 -18.29
N PHE A 362 0.85 -5.08 -18.46
CA PHE A 362 0.19 -3.80 -18.58
C PHE A 362 -0.61 -3.75 -19.88
N ALA A 363 -1.80 -3.13 -19.87
CA ALA A 363 -2.63 -3.07 -21.07
C ALA A 363 -2.01 -2.19 -22.18
N GLY A 364 -1.17 -1.23 -21.79
CA GLY A 364 -0.45 -0.38 -22.72
C GLY A 364 0.04 0.95 -22.13
N LEU A 365 0.68 1.75 -22.98
CA LEU A 365 1.14 3.10 -22.69
C LEU A 365 0.00 4.10 -22.77
N THR A 366 -0.02 5.08 -21.88
CA THR A 366 -0.97 6.20 -21.92
C THR A 366 -0.26 7.53 -21.97
N ALA A 367 -0.76 8.49 -22.74
CA ALA A 367 -0.14 9.82 -22.87
C ALA A 367 0.04 10.53 -21.52
N ALA A 368 -0.84 10.27 -20.54
CA ALA A 368 -0.72 10.90 -19.22
C ALA A 368 0.43 10.32 -18.40
N LEU A 369 0.63 9.00 -18.45
CA LEU A 369 1.76 8.34 -17.78
C LEU A 369 3.06 8.54 -18.55
N ASP A 370 3.02 8.60 -19.89
CA ASP A 370 4.18 8.97 -20.70
C ASP A 370 4.71 10.36 -20.30
N ALA A 371 3.81 11.33 -20.14
CA ALA A 371 4.16 12.67 -19.64
C ALA A 371 4.66 12.66 -18.18
N ASN A 372 4.23 11.70 -17.35
CA ASN A 372 4.75 11.51 -16.00
C ASN A 372 6.17 10.94 -16.06
N ALA A 373 6.38 9.87 -16.82
CA ALA A 373 7.68 9.25 -17.04
C ALA A 373 8.68 10.26 -17.62
N GLN A 374 8.22 11.14 -18.55
CA GLN A 374 9.09 12.18 -19.12
C GLN A 374 9.66 13.12 -18.07
N ARG A 375 8.89 13.46 -17.01
CA ARG A 375 9.43 14.30 -15.91
C ARG A 375 10.55 13.60 -15.15
N GLY A 376 10.47 12.28 -15.00
CA GLY A 376 11.55 11.48 -14.40
C GLY A 376 12.77 11.45 -15.32
N ALA A 377 12.57 11.14 -16.60
CA ALA A 377 13.65 11.12 -17.59
C ALA A 377 14.38 12.48 -17.68
N ASP A 378 13.63 13.59 -17.73
CA ASP A 378 14.19 14.96 -17.76
C ASP A 378 14.95 15.32 -16.48
N ALA A 379 14.56 14.75 -15.35
CA ALA A 379 15.17 14.98 -14.04
C ALA A 379 16.32 14.00 -13.72
N ALA A 380 16.57 13.00 -14.57
CA ALA A 380 17.46 11.88 -14.31
C ALA A 380 17.17 11.21 -12.95
N ASN A 381 15.91 10.90 -12.70
CA ASN A 381 15.42 10.31 -11.45
C ASN A 381 14.11 9.57 -11.70
N ASP A 382 13.64 8.82 -10.69
CA ASP A 382 12.33 8.20 -10.76
C ASP A 382 11.23 9.22 -11.04
N PRO A 383 10.23 8.86 -11.87
CA PRO A 383 9.06 9.68 -12.09
C PRO A 383 8.35 10.04 -10.77
N PRO A 384 7.86 11.27 -10.63
CA PRO A 384 7.06 11.64 -9.47
C PRO A 384 5.70 10.95 -9.49
N ASP A 385 5.01 10.87 -8.34
CA ASP A 385 3.63 10.40 -8.23
C ASP A 385 2.74 10.90 -9.37
N PRO A 386 2.11 10.01 -10.16
CA PRO A 386 1.26 10.38 -11.28
C PRO A 386 -0.09 11.00 -10.87
N GLY A 387 -0.42 10.98 -9.58
CA GLY A 387 -1.57 11.64 -8.99
C GLY A 387 -2.82 10.76 -8.85
N ARG A 388 -3.85 11.35 -8.27
CA ARG A 388 -5.08 10.71 -7.76
C ARG A 388 -5.91 9.87 -8.76
N ARG A 389 -5.54 9.82 -10.01
CA ARG A 389 -6.22 8.97 -11.02
C ARG A 389 -5.77 7.53 -10.94
N TYR A 390 -4.72 7.27 -10.18
CA TYR A 390 -4.11 5.96 -10.02
C TYR A 390 -4.25 5.51 -8.58
N LEU A 391 -4.50 4.23 -8.38
CA LEU A 391 -4.69 3.59 -7.07
C LEU A 391 -3.38 3.09 -6.49
N LEU A 392 -2.48 2.73 -7.38
CA LEU A 392 -1.17 2.18 -7.11
C LEU A 392 -0.29 2.62 -8.27
N ASP A 393 0.92 3.01 -7.98
CA ASP A 393 1.95 3.26 -8.96
C ASP A 393 3.33 2.86 -8.42
N ASP A 394 4.19 2.54 -9.34
CA ASP A 394 5.61 2.37 -9.14
C ASP A 394 6.36 3.08 -10.26
N ALA A 395 7.61 3.40 -10.03
CA ALA A 395 8.37 4.24 -10.93
C ALA A 395 9.83 3.83 -10.96
N GLU A 396 10.38 3.71 -12.16
CA GLU A 396 11.75 3.27 -12.38
C GLU A 396 12.50 4.24 -13.26
N TRP A 397 13.77 4.43 -12.97
CA TRP A 397 14.68 5.23 -13.77
C TRP A 397 15.97 4.45 -14.10
N ALA A 398 16.48 4.62 -15.32
CA ALA A 398 17.77 4.10 -15.75
C ALA A 398 18.56 5.15 -16.51
N GLY A 399 19.81 5.35 -16.10
CA GLY A 399 20.77 6.21 -16.79
C GLY A 399 21.76 5.42 -17.63
N GLY A 400 22.08 5.93 -18.83
CA GLY A 400 23.14 5.40 -19.71
C GLY A 400 22.81 4.10 -20.44
N SER A 401 21.55 3.64 -20.44
CA SER A 401 21.14 2.44 -21.17
C SER A 401 21.11 2.67 -22.68
N ALA A 402 21.53 1.67 -23.44
CA ALA A 402 21.60 1.76 -24.90
C ALA A 402 20.24 1.68 -25.60
N ASN A 403 19.27 0.96 -25.01
CA ASN A 403 17.90 0.81 -25.52
C ASN A 403 16.96 0.34 -24.38
N GLY A 404 15.66 0.20 -24.65
CA GLY A 404 14.70 -0.20 -23.64
C GLY A 404 14.92 -1.59 -23.07
N LEU A 405 15.46 -2.53 -23.83
CA LEU A 405 15.77 -3.88 -23.33
C LEU A 405 16.98 -3.87 -22.36
N ASP A 406 17.98 -3.02 -22.63
CA ASP A 406 19.14 -2.81 -21.77
C ASP A 406 18.72 -2.20 -20.41
N ALA A 407 17.84 -1.18 -20.42
CA ALA A 407 17.30 -0.62 -19.19
C ALA A 407 16.59 -1.69 -18.34
N VAL A 408 15.75 -2.52 -18.97
CA VAL A 408 15.05 -3.61 -18.28
C VAL A 408 16.03 -4.68 -17.77
N TYR A 409 17.13 -4.97 -18.50
CA TYR A 409 18.19 -5.84 -17.98
C TYR A 409 18.77 -5.29 -16.68
N GLY A 410 19.10 -4.00 -16.63
CA GLY A 410 19.60 -3.33 -15.43
C GLY A 410 18.63 -3.50 -14.25
N TRP A 411 17.38 -3.13 -14.44
CA TRP A 411 16.34 -3.22 -13.40
C TRP A 411 16.05 -4.64 -12.92
N MET A 412 16.12 -5.63 -13.83
CA MET A 412 15.76 -7.02 -13.50
C MET A 412 16.91 -7.86 -12.96
N TYR A 413 18.14 -7.59 -13.39
CA TYR A 413 19.26 -8.50 -13.16
C TYR A 413 20.53 -7.86 -12.59
N ASP A 414 20.63 -6.53 -12.63
CA ASP A 414 21.77 -5.78 -12.10
C ASP A 414 21.32 -4.64 -11.18
N ASP A 415 20.41 -4.98 -10.25
CA ASP A 415 19.74 -4.06 -9.32
C ASP A 415 20.08 -4.34 -7.84
N GLY A 416 20.95 -5.32 -7.59
CA GLY A 416 21.41 -5.71 -6.27
C GLY A 416 22.59 -4.89 -5.77
N PHE A 417 23.13 -5.28 -4.61
CA PHE A 417 24.33 -4.64 -4.04
C PHE A 417 25.53 -4.71 -5.01
N ASP A 418 26.29 -3.63 -5.08
CA ASP A 418 27.44 -3.45 -6.00
C ASP A 418 27.06 -3.33 -7.49
N SER A 419 25.82 -2.91 -7.75
CA SER A 419 25.33 -2.49 -9.06
C SER A 419 25.38 -0.97 -9.22
N GLY A 420 24.79 -0.46 -10.31
CA GLY A 420 24.52 0.97 -10.51
C GLY A 420 23.36 1.52 -9.70
N ASN A 421 22.63 0.69 -8.94
CA ASN A 421 21.49 1.10 -8.12
C ASN A 421 21.97 1.96 -6.94
N LEU A 422 21.57 3.24 -6.96
CA LEU A 422 21.97 4.24 -5.95
C LEU A 422 21.32 4.01 -4.58
N ASP A 423 20.24 3.26 -4.50
CA ASP A 423 19.50 2.97 -3.27
C ASP A 423 19.95 1.67 -2.60
N CYS A 424 20.76 0.86 -3.30
CA CYS A 424 21.31 -0.38 -2.76
C CYS A 424 22.69 -0.17 -2.11
N LEU A 425 22.74 0.55 -1.01
CA LEU A 425 23.98 1.01 -0.35
C LEU A 425 24.78 -0.10 0.35
N HIS A 426 24.17 -1.24 0.71
CA HIS A 426 24.80 -2.39 1.35
C HIS A 426 23.98 -3.66 1.08
N PRO A 427 24.55 -4.87 1.22
CA PRO A 427 23.80 -6.10 1.02
C PRO A 427 22.54 -6.14 1.89
N GLY A 428 21.39 -6.35 1.24
CA GLY A 428 20.10 -6.41 1.91
C GLY A 428 19.51 -5.04 2.30
N ALA A 429 20.04 -3.93 1.78
CA ALA A 429 19.39 -2.63 1.90
C ALA A 429 17.98 -2.67 1.27
N PRO A 430 17.00 -1.93 1.79
CA PRO A 430 15.64 -1.92 1.25
C PRO A 430 15.54 -1.59 -0.24
N GLY A 431 16.43 -0.73 -0.76
CA GLY A 431 16.50 -0.36 -2.18
C GLY A 431 17.10 -1.44 -3.09
N CYS A 432 17.76 -2.49 -2.53
CA CYS A 432 18.27 -3.57 -3.36
C CYS A 432 17.14 -4.34 -4.02
N TRP A 433 17.23 -4.53 -5.34
CA TRP A 433 16.19 -5.15 -6.15
C TRP A 433 14.86 -4.37 -6.13
N GLY A 434 14.91 -3.06 -5.84
CA GLY A 434 13.74 -2.19 -5.82
C GLY A 434 13.04 -2.14 -7.16
N HIS A 435 13.78 -1.84 -8.22
CA HIS A 435 13.27 -1.78 -9.60
C HIS A 435 12.70 -3.12 -10.06
N ARG A 436 13.40 -4.22 -9.77
CA ARG A 436 12.90 -5.57 -10.08
C ARG A 436 11.58 -5.86 -9.38
N LYS A 437 11.45 -5.48 -8.12
CA LYS A 437 10.21 -5.68 -7.34
C LYS A 437 9.08 -4.86 -7.92
N GLY A 438 9.31 -3.59 -8.27
CA GLY A 438 8.35 -2.75 -8.95
C GLY A 438 7.86 -3.36 -10.26
N ILE A 439 8.76 -3.79 -11.13
CA ILE A 439 8.40 -4.46 -12.39
C ILE A 439 7.61 -5.74 -12.16
N LEU A 440 7.95 -6.53 -11.15
CA LEU A 440 7.33 -7.84 -10.87
C LEU A 440 6.23 -7.77 -9.83
N ASP A 441 5.82 -6.59 -9.37
CA ASP A 441 4.73 -6.48 -8.39
C ASP A 441 3.38 -6.98 -8.94
N ASN A 442 2.54 -7.42 -8.02
CA ASN A 442 1.21 -7.91 -8.35
C ASN A 442 0.20 -6.76 -8.37
N PHE A 443 0.22 -5.97 -9.41
CA PHE A 443 -0.77 -4.90 -9.65
C PHE A 443 -2.22 -5.40 -9.82
N GLY A 444 -2.45 -6.70 -9.69
CA GLY A 444 -3.75 -7.29 -9.94
C GLY A 444 -3.97 -7.68 -11.41
N SER A 445 -5.21 -7.59 -11.89
CA SER A 445 -5.56 -8.00 -13.26
C SER A 445 -6.52 -7.03 -13.90
N GLY A 446 -6.51 -6.96 -15.23
CA GLY A 446 -7.52 -6.32 -16.05
C GLY A 446 -7.08 -5.03 -16.75
N ASP A 447 -8.07 -4.33 -17.31
CA ASP A 447 -7.96 -3.16 -18.17
C ASP A 447 -7.59 -1.86 -17.43
N ARG A 448 -7.28 -1.95 -16.12
CA ARG A 448 -6.80 -0.84 -15.31
C ARG A 448 -5.28 -0.76 -15.22
N LEU A 449 -4.56 -1.80 -15.64
CA LEU A 449 -3.10 -1.79 -15.65
C LEU A 449 -2.62 -0.93 -16.82
N ALA A 450 -1.95 0.15 -16.51
CA ALA A 450 -1.43 1.10 -17.50
C ALA A 450 0.01 1.47 -17.18
N MET A 451 0.76 1.79 -18.19
CA MET A 451 2.14 2.19 -18.08
C MET A 451 2.38 3.52 -18.82
N GLY A 452 3.37 4.25 -18.38
CA GLY A 452 3.99 5.31 -19.12
C GLY A 452 5.47 5.07 -19.26
N ALA A 453 6.07 5.53 -20.34
CA ALA A 453 7.50 5.39 -20.56
C ALA A 453 8.04 6.61 -21.31
N ALA A 454 9.30 6.95 -21.07
CA ALA A 454 9.94 8.09 -21.67
C ALA A 454 11.45 7.90 -21.85
N LEU A 455 12.00 8.71 -22.72
CA LEU A 455 13.43 8.83 -22.98
C LEU A 455 13.80 10.32 -23.05
N ASP A 456 14.82 10.73 -22.31
CA ASP A 456 15.66 11.88 -22.65
C ASP A 456 17.02 11.36 -23.16
N ALA A 457 17.35 11.62 -24.41
CA ALA A 457 18.56 11.11 -25.05
C ALA A 457 19.87 11.68 -24.48
N SER A 458 19.80 12.71 -23.64
CA SER A 458 20.92 13.42 -23.02
C SER A 458 20.69 13.76 -21.57
N GLY A 459 19.65 13.21 -20.94
CA GLY A 459 19.16 13.60 -19.63
C GLY A 459 19.95 13.07 -18.45
N ASP A 460 20.77 12.03 -18.62
CA ASP A 460 21.56 11.49 -17.51
C ASP A 460 22.70 12.43 -17.13
N THR A 461 22.51 13.15 -16.02
CA THR A 461 23.48 14.09 -15.45
C THR A 461 24.38 13.48 -14.37
N HIS A 462 24.15 12.23 -13.97
CA HIS A 462 24.89 11.54 -12.89
C HIS A 462 26.26 11.03 -13.38
N ARG A 463 26.41 10.80 -14.67
CA ARG A 463 27.72 10.47 -15.26
C ARG A 463 28.45 11.74 -15.63
N GLY A 464 29.59 12.01 -14.96
CA GLY A 464 30.37 13.25 -15.02
C GLY A 464 30.95 13.69 -16.38
N ASP A 465 30.61 13.07 -17.49
CA ASP A 465 31.26 13.23 -18.80
C ASP A 465 30.28 13.48 -19.97
N GLY A 466 29.28 14.31 -19.76
CA GLY A 466 28.57 14.90 -20.89
C GLY A 466 27.24 14.27 -21.27
N GLY A 467 26.54 13.69 -20.33
CA GLY A 467 25.14 13.30 -20.46
C GLY A 467 24.96 11.96 -21.22
N GLY A 468 24.43 10.98 -20.48
CA GLY A 468 23.95 9.70 -21.06
C GLY A 468 22.45 9.77 -21.37
N THR A 469 21.92 8.67 -21.89
CA THR A 469 20.49 8.47 -22.02
C THR A 469 19.84 8.38 -20.66
N SER A 470 18.64 8.91 -20.50
CA SER A 470 17.82 8.83 -19.30
C SER A 470 16.48 8.23 -19.70
N MET A 471 16.17 7.06 -19.16
CA MET A 471 14.93 6.34 -19.44
C MET A 471 14.14 6.20 -18.17
N ALA A 472 12.83 6.41 -18.25
CA ALA A 472 11.97 6.27 -17.08
C ALA A 472 10.64 5.62 -17.44
N VAL A 473 10.07 4.90 -16.47
CA VAL A 473 8.74 4.31 -16.58
C VAL A 473 7.91 4.64 -15.36
N THR A 474 6.60 4.73 -15.55
CA THR A 474 5.59 4.75 -14.48
C THR A 474 4.67 3.57 -14.69
N LEU A 475 4.61 2.68 -13.71
CA LEU A 475 3.77 1.48 -13.67
C LEU A 475 2.56 1.81 -12.80
N ALA A 476 1.32 1.62 -13.28
CA ALA A 476 0.18 2.14 -12.53
C ALA A 476 -1.10 1.31 -12.67
N VAL A 477 -1.94 1.36 -11.62
CA VAL A 477 -3.31 0.88 -11.63
C VAL A 477 -4.25 2.08 -11.69
N ALA A 478 -4.91 2.29 -12.80
CA ALA A 478 -5.89 3.37 -12.95
C ALA A 478 -7.13 3.12 -12.08
N GLN A 479 -7.73 4.18 -11.52
CA GLN A 479 -8.99 4.07 -10.76
C GLN A 479 -10.14 3.52 -11.60
N ASN A 480 -10.16 3.88 -12.88
CA ASN A 480 -11.15 3.42 -13.85
C ASN A 480 -10.44 2.73 -15.02
N PRO A 481 -11.13 1.79 -15.71
CA PRO A 481 -10.61 1.21 -16.94
C PRO A 481 -10.16 2.30 -17.91
N THR A 482 -8.97 2.13 -18.46
CA THR A 482 -8.43 3.06 -19.46
C THR A 482 -8.60 2.48 -20.85
N SER A 483 -9.02 3.29 -21.79
CA SER A 483 -9.21 2.90 -23.19
C SER A 483 -8.37 3.74 -24.17
N ALA A 484 -7.68 4.77 -23.67
CA ALA A 484 -6.92 5.71 -24.49
C ALA A 484 -5.41 5.39 -24.38
N PHE A 485 -5.00 4.28 -24.99
CA PHE A 485 -3.61 3.88 -25.07
C PHE A 485 -2.93 4.47 -26.31
N THR A 486 -1.68 4.88 -26.18
CA THR A 486 -0.80 5.27 -27.29
C THR A 486 -0.17 4.06 -27.98
N TYR A 487 0.05 2.99 -27.21
CA TYR A 487 0.51 1.68 -27.68
C TYR A 487 0.01 0.60 -26.72
N THR A 488 -0.32 -0.60 -27.18
CA THR A 488 -0.99 -1.64 -26.38
C THR A 488 -0.25 -2.97 -26.42
N TRP A 489 -0.36 -3.74 -25.32
CA TRP A 489 0.08 -5.13 -25.29
C TRP A 489 -0.59 -6.00 -26.36
N ALA A 490 -1.86 -5.75 -26.65
CA ALA A 490 -2.57 -6.45 -27.72
C ALA A 490 -1.90 -6.26 -29.10
N GLN A 491 -1.32 -5.09 -29.39
CA GLN A 491 -0.55 -4.83 -30.61
C GLN A 491 0.76 -5.61 -30.59
N VAL A 492 1.43 -5.73 -29.43
CA VAL A 492 2.64 -6.53 -29.27
C VAL A 492 2.37 -8.01 -29.57
N VAL A 493 1.33 -8.58 -28.98
CA VAL A 493 0.97 -9.99 -29.17
C VAL A 493 0.53 -10.29 -30.60
N ALA A 494 -0.09 -9.32 -31.27
CA ALA A 494 -0.49 -9.45 -32.69
C ALA A 494 0.68 -9.34 -33.66
N ALA A 495 1.82 -8.80 -33.23
CA ALA A 495 3.02 -8.69 -34.09
C ALA A 495 3.63 -10.09 -34.35
N PRO A 496 4.19 -10.33 -35.57
CA PRO A 496 4.90 -11.58 -35.81
C PRO A 496 6.06 -11.74 -34.82
N GLN A 497 6.21 -12.93 -34.26
CA GLN A 497 7.34 -13.23 -33.39
C GLN A 497 8.63 -13.41 -34.23
N ARG A 498 9.76 -13.04 -33.66
CA ARG A 498 11.06 -13.26 -34.30
C ARG A 498 11.29 -14.78 -34.37
N ALA A 499 11.54 -15.31 -35.56
CA ALA A 499 11.89 -16.71 -35.70
C ALA A 499 13.18 -16.98 -34.88
N THR A 500 13.09 -17.90 -33.91
CA THR A 500 14.28 -18.42 -33.23
C THR A 500 15.07 -19.24 -34.25
N GLY A 501 16.18 -18.66 -34.77
CA GLY A 501 17.10 -19.33 -35.69
C GLY A 501 18.05 -20.26 -34.96
#